data_18a51b9f54dc659598cac87a0a5d20ee
#
_entry.id   18a51b9f54dc659598cac87a0a5d20ee
#
_cell.length_a   1.000
_cell.length_b   1.000
_cell.length_c   1.000
_cell.angle_alpha   90.00
_cell.angle_beta   90.00
_cell.angle_gamma   90.00
#
_symmetry.space_group_name_H-M   'P 1'
#
loop_
_entity.id
_entity.type
_entity.pdbx_description
1 polymer ?
#
loop_
_entity_poly.entity_id
_entity_poly.type
_entity_poly.pdbx_seq_one_letter_code
_entity_poly.pdbx_strand_id
1 'polypeptide(L)'
;ILDWQKKDFHKLHSICEWNNEPRLTTCVLDANPFENLCWIINQLHSSKSELKPGMIIITGSVFKVRQAKIGDKINHILPDEGKVSIEVI
;
A
#
# COMPACT_ATOMS: atom_id res chain seq x y z
N ILE A 1 -8.24 1.61 -6.36
CA ILE A 1 -9.50 0.98 -5.88
C ILE A 1 -10.67 1.78 -6.42
N LEU A 2 -11.52 1.11 -7.22
CA LEU A 2 -12.76 1.71 -7.71
C LEU A 2 -13.81 1.72 -6.59
N ASP A 3 -14.66 2.76 -6.59
CA ASP A 3 -15.73 2.93 -5.60
C ASP A 3 -15.26 2.85 -4.15
N TRP A 4 -14.09 3.44 -3.88
CA TRP A 4 -13.45 3.39 -2.58
C TRP A 4 -14.36 3.86 -1.43
N GLN A 5 -15.29 4.79 -1.70
CA GLN A 5 -16.25 5.30 -0.73
C GLN A 5 -17.24 4.24 -0.22
N LYS A 6 -17.43 3.16 -1.01
CA LYS A 6 -18.33 2.05 -0.66
C LYS A 6 -17.58 0.86 -0.04
N LYS A 7 -16.25 0.92 0.05
CA LYS A 7 -15.42 -0.16 0.57
C LYS A 7 -15.34 -0.11 2.09
N ASP A 8 -15.43 -1.28 2.71
CA ASP A 8 -15.13 -1.44 4.13
C ASP A 8 -13.64 -1.77 4.28
N PHE A 9 -12.85 -0.75 4.57
CA PHE A 9 -11.40 -0.91 4.71
C PHE A 9 -10.99 -1.80 5.89
N HIS A 10 -11.86 -1.99 6.88
CA HIS A 10 -11.61 -2.93 7.98
C HIS A 10 -11.56 -4.39 7.49
N LYS A 11 -12.23 -4.69 6.40
CA LYS A 11 -12.27 -6.02 5.79
C LYS A 11 -11.28 -6.17 4.64
N LEU A 12 -10.60 -5.10 4.26
CA LEU A 12 -9.65 -5.13 3.16
C LEU A 12 -8.27 -5.53 3.68
N HIS A 13 -7.76 -6.65 3.18
CA HIS A 13 -6.47 -7.19 3.56
C HIS A 13 -5.50 -7.14 2.39
N SER A 14 -4.27 -6.80 2.68
CA SER A 14 -3.17 -6.91 1.73
C SER A 14 -2.47 -8.25 1.97
N ILE A 15 -2.13 -8.93 0.89
CA ILE A 15 -1.45 -10.21 0.90
C ILE A 15 -0.11 -10.05 0.21
N CYS A 16 0.95 -10.51 0.86
CA CYS A 16 2.29 -10.54 0.28
C CYS A 16 2.77 -11.97 0.16
N GLU A 17 3.17 -12.35 -1.06
CA GLU A 17 3.80 -13.62 -1.34
C GLU A 17 5.24 -13.35 -1.78
N TRP A 18 6.20 -13.89 -1.07
CA TRP A 18 7.63 -13.74 -1.37
C TRP A 18 8.22 -15.12 -1.64
N ASN A 19 8.54 -15.39 -2.92
CA ASN A 19 9.02 -16.70 -3.36
C ASN A 19 8.05 -17.82 -2.94
N ASN A 20 8.57 -18.88 -2.30
CA ASN A 20 7.80 -20.00 -1.76
C ASN A 20 7.62 -19.91 -0.24
N GLU A 21 7.88 -18.74 0.34
CA GLU A 21 7.71 -18.52 1.77
C GLU A 21 6.22 -18.47 2.16
N PRO A 22 5.89 -18.67 3.43
CA PRO A 22 4.50 -18.53 3.89
C PRO A 22 3.94 -17.15 3.54
N ARG A 23 2.70 -17.14 3.06
CA ARG A 23 1.97 -15.92 2.72
C ARG A 23 1.75 -15.05 3.94
N LEU A 24 2.01 -13.75 3.79
CA LEU A 24 1.72 -12.75 4.82
C LEU A 24 0.41 -12.04 4.48
N THR A 25 -0.43 -11.83 5.48
CA THR A 25 -1.72 -11.16 5.32
C THR A 25 -1.90 -10.16 6.46
N THR A 26 -2.31 -8.93 6.12
CA THR A 26 -2.57 -7.89 7.12
C THR A 26 -3.67 -6.94 6.63
N CYS A 27 -4.38 -6.33 7.57
CA CYS A 27 -5.38 -5.32 7.22
C CYS A 27 -4.70 -4.06 6.69
N VAL A 28 -5.25 -3.47 5.63
CA VAL A 28 -4.70 -2.24 5.04
C VAL A 28 -4.70 -1.07 6.03
N LEU A 29 -5.59 -1.07 7.01
CA LEU A 29 -5.66 -0.03 8.03
C LEU A 29 -4.52 -0.09 9.05
N ASP A 30 -3.79 -1.20 9.13
CA ASP A 30 -2.68 -1.35 10.07
C ASP A 30 -1.52 -0.38 9.77
N ALA A 31 -1.46 0.17 8.56
CA ALA A 31 -0.50 1.21 8.18
C ALA A 31 -1.02 2.64 8.43
N ASN A 32 -2.19 2.80 9.03
CA ASN A 32 -2.84 4.11 9.29
C ASN A 32 -2.89 5.02 8.04
N PRO A 33 -3.37 4.52 6.88
CA PRO A 33 -3.27 5.26 5.62
C PRO A 33 -4.03 6.59 5.64
N PHE A 34 -5.17 6.66 6.32
CA PHE A 34 -5.98 7.87 6.37
C PHE A 34 -5.34 8.95 7.26
N GLU A 35 -4.79 8.56 8.41
CA GLU A 35 -4.06 9.48 9.28
C GLU A 35 -2.80 10.01 8.60
N ASN A 36 -2.06 9.12 7.93
CA ASN A 36 -0.86 9.49 7.18
C ASN A 36 -1.19 10.42 6.02
N LEU A 37 -2.31 10.21 5.34
CA LEU A 37 -2.79 11.10 4.30
C LEU A 37 -3.10 12.49 4.85
N CYS A 38 -3.81 12.58 5.96
CA CYS A 38 -4.11 13.85 6.62
C CYS A 38 -2.83 14.58 7.03
N TRP A 39 -1.85 13.84 7.55
CA TRP A 39 -0.56 14.41 7.93
C TRP A 39 0.17 15.02 6.73
N ILE A 40 0.22 14.32 5.60
CA ILE A 40 0.83 14.79 4.35
C ILE A 40 0.13 16.06 3.85
N ILE A 41 -1.20 16.07 3.85
CA ILE A 41 -1.98 17.24 3.41
C ILE A 41 -1.63 18.46 4.26
N ASN A 42 -1.55 18.28 5.58
CA ASN A 42 -1.21 19.36 6.49
C ASN A 42 0.24 19.86 6.28
N GLN A 43 1.18 18.96 6.03
CA GLN A 43 2.56 19.32 5.74
C GLN A 43 2.68 20.13 4.44
N LEU A 44 2.00 19.72 3.40
CA LEU A 44 1.97 20.44 2.12
C LEU A 44 1.38 21.84 2.29
N HIS A 45 0.28 21.93 3.03
CA HIS A 45 -0.34 23.23 3.33
C HIS A 45 0.60 24.16 4.09
N SER A 46 1.29 23.64 5.11
CA SER A 46 2.30 24.41 5.88
C SER A 46 3.46 24.89 5.02
N SER A 47 3.82 24.14 3.99
CA SER A 47 4.88 24.48 3.02
C SER A 47 4.38 25.36 1.88
N LYS A 48 3.15 25.87 1.93
CA LYS A 48 2.49 26.63 0.85
C LYS A 48 2.37 25.83 -0.45
N SER A 49 2.30 24.51 -0.34
CA SER A 49 2.01 23.60 -1.43
C SER A 49 0.62 23.00 -1.23
N GLU A 50 0.06 22.41 -2.26
CA GLU A 50 -1.25 21.78 -2.19
C GLU A 50 -1.31 20.52 -3.04
N LEU A 51 -2.23 19.63 -2.71
CA LEU A 51 -2.51 18.47 -3.52
C LEU A 51 -3.24 18.89 -4.80
N LYS A 52 -2.83 18.28 -5.89
CA LYS A 52 -3.47 18.49 -7.20
C LYS A 52 -4.00 17.17 -7.73
N PRO A 53 -5.06 17.21 -8.55
CA PRO A 53 -5.55 16.01 -9.23
C PRO A 53 -4.42 15.32 -10.01
N GLY A 54 -4.37 13.99 -9.93
CA GLY A 54 -3.34 13.16 -10.58
C GLY A 54 -2.09 12.89 -9.73
N MET A 55 -1.93 13.54 -8.60
CA MET A 55 -0.83 13.21 -7.68
C MET A 55 -1.03 11.83 -7.05
N ILE A 56 0.08 11.09 -6.92
CA ILE A 56 0.11 9.80 -6.23
C ILE A 56 0.72 9.99 -4.86
N ILE A 57 0.07 9.46 -3.84
CA ILE A 57 0.55 9.51 -2.45
C ILE A 57 0.81 8.11 -1.96
N ILE A 58 1.99 7.91 -1.37
CA ILE A 58 2.36 6.66 -0.70
C ILE A 58 2.27 6.92 0.80
N THR A 59 1.38 6.19 1.48
CA THR A 59 1.04 6.42 2.89
C THR A 59 1.80 5.54 3.87
N GLY A 60 2.62 4.62 3.38
CA GLY A 60 3.39 3.69 4.18
C GLY A 60 3.10 2.23 3.83
N SER A 61 3.81 1.32 4.47
CA SER A 61 3.70 -0.12 4.22
C SER A 61 3.13 -0.84 5.44
N VAL A 62 2.30 -1.86 5.19
CA VAL A 62 1.78 -2.78 6.22
C VAL A 62 2.73 -3.93 6.49
N PHE A 63 3.73 -4.14 5.64
CA PHE A 63 4.73 -5.19 5.80
C PHE A 63 6.09 -4.59 6.16
N LYS A 64 6.92 -5.38 6.87
CA LYS A 64 8.28 -4.96 7.19
C LYS A 64 9.10 -4.74 5.92
N VAL A 65 9.96 -3.74 5.95
CA VAL A 65 10.95 -3.53 4.89
C VAL A 65 11.88 -4.73 4.82
N ARG A 66 12.12 -5.19 3.60
CA ARG A 66 12.96 -6.35 3.34
C ARG A 66 13.80 -6.10 2.11
N GLN A 67 15.08 -6.43 2.19
CA GLN A 67 15.97 -6.34 1.04
C GLN A 67 15.73 -7.48 0.07
N ALA A 68 15.44 -7.15 -1.17
CA ALA A 68 15.27 -8.13 -2.23
C ALA A 68 16.62 -8.54 -2.82
N LYS A 69 16.69 -9.77 -3.32
CA LYS A 69 17.84 -10.36 -3.98
C LYS A 69 17.49 -10.74 -5.41
N ILE A 70 18.49 -10.83 -6.26
CA ILE A 70 18.31 -11.31 -7.64
C ILE A 70 17.62 -12.69 -7.63
N GLY A 71 16.57 -12.84 -8.41
CA GLY A 71 15.76 -14.04 -8.50
C GLY A 71 14.53 -14.05 -7.61
N ASP A 72 14.39 -13.11 -6.68
CA ASP A 72 13.19 -13.02 -5.85
C ASP A 72 11.96 -12.69 -6.70
N LYS A 73 10.87 -13.40 -6.40
CA LYS A 73 9.55 -13.17 -6.99
C LYS A 73 8.60 -12.75 -5.89
N ILE A 74 8.00 -11.59 -6.06
CA ILE A 74 7.15 -10.98 -5.05
C ILE A 74 5.80 -10.65 -5.67
N ASN A 75 4.73 -11.07 -4.99
CA ASN A 75 3.37 -10.72 -5.36
C ASN A 75 2.73 -9.94 -4.22
N HIS A 76 2.12 -8.83 -4.55
CA HIS A 76 1.20 -8.13 -3.67
C HIS A 76 -0.20 -8.23 -4.23
N ILE A 77 -1.12 -8.72 -3.41
CA ILE A 77 -2.50 -8.98 -3.80
C ILE A 77 -3.42 -8.19 -2.89
N LEU A 78 -4.33 -7.46 -3.51
CA LEU A 78 -5.46 -6.84 -2.82
C LEU A 78 -6.70 -7.58 -3.35
N PRO A 79 -7.27 -8.51 -2.56
CA PRO A 79 -8.37 -9.36 -3.04
C PRO A 79 -9.50 -8.54 -3.64
N ASP A 80 -10.04 -8.99 -4.77
CA ASP A 80 -11.09 -8.35 -5.56
C ASP A 80 -10.71 -6.98 -6.16
N GLU A 81 -9.51 -6.47 -5.89
CA GLU A 81 -9.06 -5.16 -6.38
C GLU A 81 -7.93 -5.29 -7.40
N GLY A 82 -6.95 -6.12 -7.13
CA GLY A 82 -5.85 -6.30 -8.06
C GLY A 82 -4.64 -7.03 -7.48
N LYS A 83 -3.67 -7.25 -8.37
CA LYS A 83 -2.40 -7.91 -8.05
C LYS A 83 -1.26 -7.21 -8.77
N VAL A 84 -0.17 -7.02 -8.06
CA VAL A 84 1.10 -6.55 -8.62
C VAL A 84 2.15 -7.62 -8.41
N SER A 85 2.90 -7.95 -9.45
CA SER A 85 3.96 -8.95 -9.41
C SER A 85 5.26 -8.34 -9.88
N ILE A 86 6.35 -8.64 -9.18
CA ILE A 86 7.69 -8.23 -9.59
C ILE A 86 8.65 -9.41 -9.50
N GLU A 87 9.67 -9.40 -10.32
CA GLU A 87 10.81 -10.31 -10.24
C GLU A 87 12.09 -9.47 -10.26
N VAL A 88 12.99 -9.77 -9.35
CA VAL A 88 14.28 -9.08 -9.28
C VAL A 88 15.27 -9.76 -10.22
N ILE A 89 15.75 -9.01 -11.19
CA ILE A 89 16.68 -9.49 -12.23
C ILE A 89 18.06 -8.87 -12.07
#